data_f199d15dc7daa3e584429cdab3daadf7
#
_entry.id   f199d15dc7daa3e584429cdab3daadf7
#
_cell.length_a   1.000
_cell.length_b   1.000
_cell.length_c   1.000
_cell.angle_alpha   90.00
_cell.angle_beta   90.00
_cell.angle_gamma   90.00
#
_symmetry.space_group_name_H-M   'P 1'
#
loop_
_entity.id
_entity.type
_entity.pdbx_description
1 polymer ?
#
loop_
_entity_poly.entity_id
_entity_poly.type
_entity_poly.pdbx_seq_one_letter_code
_entity_poly.pdbx_strand_id
1 'polypeptide(L)'
;MAEGKVAIPANKHHTCLNPEGIGSMLRTKINVNLGVSRDCKDYNVEMEKVMSAVNMGAEAIMDLSSHGNTQPFRQKLTHECPVMIGTVPVYDSVIHYQRDLATLTAQDFIDVVRLHAEDGVDFVTLHCGITRKTIDQIRTHKRKMNIVSLSLIHI
;
A
#
# COMPACT_ATOMS: atom_id res chain seq x y z
N MET A 1 -7.67 -12.36 -18.87
CA MET A 1 -7.28 -10.93 -18.94
C MET A 1 -8.27 -10.13 -19.77
N ALA A 2 -8.54 -10.47 -21.03
CA ALA A 2 -9.46 -9.72 -21.90
C ALA A 2 -10.87 -9.51 -21.31
N GLU A 3 -11.38 -10.44 -20.51
CA GLU A 3 -12.69 -10.33 -19.84
C GLU A 3 -12.63 -9.61 -18.47
N GLY A 4 -11.50 -9.02 -18.09
CA GLY A 4 -11.34 -8.31 -16.82
C GLY A 4 -11.34 -9.20 -15.56
N LYS A 5 -11.28 -10.52 -15.70
CA LYS A 5 -11.33 -11.47 -14.58
C LYS A 5 -9.98 -11.77 -13.94
N VAL A 6 -8.89 -11.39 -14.60
CA VAL A 6 -7.51 -11.59 -14.14
C VAL A 6 -6.71 -10.33 -14.40
N ALA A 7 -5.99 -9.88 -13.38
CA ALA A 7 -4.99 -8.81 -13.45
C ALA A 7 -3.60 -9.36 -13.14
N ILE A 8 -2.57 -8.74 -13.66
CA ILE A 8 -1.17 -8.99 -13.33
C ILE A 8 -0.59 -7.65 -12.86
N PRO A 9 -0.49 -7.43 -11.55
CA PRO A 9 0.18 -6.24 -11.02
C PRO A 9 1.67 -6.32 -11.37
N ALA A 10 2.14 -5.41 -12.20
CA ALA A 10 3.53 -5.35 -12.61
C ALA A 10 3.86 -3.94 -13.10
N ASN A 11 4.78 -3.28 -12.42
CA ASN A 11 5.28 -1.98 -12.83
C ASN A 11 6.53 -2.14 -13.70
N LYS A 12 6.63 -1.36 -14.77
CA LYS A 12 7.78 -1.38 -15.68
C LYS A 12 9.10 -1.00 -15.02
N HIS A 13 9.06 -0.30 -13.88
CA HIS A 13 10.23 0.10 -13.11
C HIS A 13 10.64 -0.94 -12.07
N HIS A 14 9.79 -1.95 -11.80
CA HIS A 14 10.09 -3.05 -10.90
C HIS A 14 10.77 -4.19 -11.70
N THR A 15 12.07 -4.08 -11.89
CA THR A 15 12.83 -4.93 -12.84
C THR A 15 13.13 -6.34 -12.34
N CYS A 16 13.14 -6.57 -11.03
CA CYS A 16 13.37 -7.89 -10.44
C CYS A 16 12.07 -8.68 -10.17
N LEU A 17 10.91 -8.11 -10.49
CA LEU A 17 9.61 -8.73 -10.25
C LEU A 17 9.46 -10.06 -10.99
N ASN A 18 9.02 -11.09 -10.28
CA ASN A 18 8.45 -12.30 -10.84
C ASN A 18 6.91 -12.16 -10.84
N PRO A 19 6.28 -11.72 -11.96
CA PRO A 19 4.89 -11.32 -11.96
C PRO A 19 3.94 -12.50 -11.79
N GLU A 20 2.89 -12.32 -10.97
CA GLU A 20 1.86 -13.32 -10.76
C GLU A 20 0.46 -12.79 -11.11
N GLY A 21 -0.39 -13.68 -11.62
CA GLY A 21 -1.79 -13.34 -11.92
C GLY A 21 -2.67 -13.40 -10.68
N ILE A 22 -3.58 -12.42 -10.55
CA ILE A 22 -4.60 -12.35 -9.51
C ILE A 22 -5.98 -12.36 -10.18
N GLY A 23 -6.88 -13.23 -9.74
CA GLY A 23 -8.25 -13.26 -10.24
C GLY A 23 -8.87 -14.64 -10.32
N SER A 24 -9.92 -14.75 -11.13
CA SER A 24 -10.74 -15.95 -11.25
C SER A 24 -9.93 -17.16 -11.71
N MET A 25 -10.18 -18.30 -11.09
CA MET A 25 -9.55 -19.58 -11.39
C MET A 25 -8.05 -19.68 -11.08
N LEU A 26 -7.49 -18.67 -10.43
CA LEU A 26 -6.12 -18.70 -9.93
C LEU A 26 -6.10 -18.98 -8.42
N ARG A 27 -4.98 -19.53 -7.92
CA ARG A 27 -4.80 -19.71 -6.47
C ARG A 27 -4.81 -18.36 -5.76
N THR A 28 -5.27 -18.35 -4.52
CA THR A 28 -5.20 -17.18 -3.65
C THR A 28 -3.74 -16.82 -3.36
N LYS A 29 -3.40 -15.54 -3.47
CA LYS A 29 -2.07 -15.02 -3.17
C LYS A 29 -2.00 -14.57 -1.71
N ILE A 30 -0.84 -14.78 -1.11
CA ILE A 30 -0.55 -14.27 0.24
C ILE A 30 0.10 -12.90 0.10
N ASN A 31 -0.53 -11.90 0.71
CA ASN A 31 0.00 -10.55 0.82
C ASN A 31 0.42 -10.29 2.27
N VAL A 32 1.68 -9.95 2.51
CA VAL A 32 2.24 -9.70 3.83
C VAL A 32 2.36 -8.20 4.06
N ASN A 33 1.79 -7.71 5.16
CA ASN A 33 1.85 -6.32 5.57
C ASN A 33 3.07 -6.09 6.46
N LEU A 34 3.86 -5.09 6.14
CA LEU A 34 5.00 -4.64 6.92
C LEU A 34 5.30 -3.17 6.61
N GLY A 35 6.34 -2.60 7.15
CA GLY A 35 6.73 -1.21 6.85
C GLY A 35 7.33 -0.49 8.04
N VAL A 36 8.02 0.59 7.75
CA VAL A 36 8.68 1.44 8.73
C VAL A 36 7.66 2.22 9.55
N SER A 37 7.82 2.18 10.87
CA SER A 37 6.95 2.85 11.83
C SER A 37 7.75 3.71 12.82
N ARG A 38 7.06 4.42 13.71
CA ARG A 38 7.71 5.17 14.80
C ARG A 38 8.56 4.27 15.68
N ASP A 39 8.14 3.01 15.87
CA ASP A 39 8.77 2.05 16.77
C ASP A 39 9.86 1.20 16.09
N CYS A 40 9.81 1.07 14.78
CA CYS A 40 10.79 0.38 13.97
C CYS A 40 11.17 1.24 12.75
N LYS A 41 12.36 1.85 12.81
CA LYS A 41 12.84 2.81 11.79
C LYS A 41 13.97 2.26 10.92
N ASP A 42 14.45 1.04 11.23
CA ASP A 42 15.57 0.44 10.53
C ASP A 42 15.09 -0.28 9.26
N TYR A 43 15.45 0.25 8.12
CA TYR A 43 15.14 -0.31 6.80
C TYR A 43 15.73 -1.71 6.58
N ASN A 44 16.87 -2.03 7.21
CA ASN A 44 17.48 -3.34 7.03
C ASN A 44 16.68 -4.41 7.79
N VAL A 45 16.24 -4.10 9.00
CA VAL A 45 15.34 -4.98 9.78
C VAL A 45 14.03 -5.22 9.02
N GLU A 46 13.45 -4.17 8.40
CA GLU A 46 12.25 -4.34 7.57
C GLU A 46 12.54 -5.18 6.32
N MET A 47 13.69 -5.02 5.66
CA MET A 47 14.08 -5.86 4.52
C MET A 47 14.30 -7.32 4.92
N GLU A 48 14.85 -7.62 6.09
CA GLU A 48 14.96 -8.99 6.60
C GLU A 48 13.58 -9.64 6.76
N LYS A 49 12.58 -8.89 7.26
CA LYS A 49 11.19 -9.36 7.34
C LYS A 49 10.60 -9.60 5.95
N VAL A 50 10.85 -8.71 4.98
CA VAL A 50 10.44 -8.88 3.59
C VAL A 50 10.99 -10.19 3.03
N MET A 51 12.30 -10.39 3.10
CA MET A 51 12.94 -11.58 2.55
C MET A 51 12.50 -12.85 3.27
N SER A 52 12.26 -12.79 4.58
CA SER A 52 11.67 -13.90 5.33
C SER A 52 10.26 -14.25 4.84
N ALA A 53 9.41 -13.25 4.60
CA ALA A 53 8.08 -13.46 4.06
C ALA A 53 8.11 -14.08 2.65
N VAL A 54 8.99 -13.57 1.78
CA VAL A 54 9.22 -14.13 0.43
C VAL A 54 9.66 -15.59 0.49
N ASN A 55 10.62 -15.90 1.37
CA ASN A 55 11.11 -17.28 1.55
C ASN A 55 10.03 -18.22 2.11
N MET A 56 9.05 -17.71 2.84
CA MET A 56 7.87 -18.45 3.29
C MET A 56 6.77 -18.56 2.23
N GLY A 57 6.96 -17.98 1.05
CA GLY A 57 6.05 -18.10 -0.08
C GLY A 57 5.03 -16.97 -0.20
N ALA A 58 5.28 -15.81 0.39
CA ALA A 58 4.47 -14.62 0.08
C ALA A 58 4.63 -14.22 -1.38
N GLU A 59 3.53 -13.89 -2.04
CA GLU A 59 3.51 -13.44 -3.44
C GLU A 59 3.34 -11.92 -3.59
N ALA A 60 3.04 -11.25 -2.49
CA ALA A 60 2.95 -9.79 -2.44
C ALA A 60 3.39 -9.26 -1.08
N ILE A 61 3.96 -8.08 -1.09
CA ILE A 61 4.29 -7.30 0.10
C ILE A 61 3.51 -5.99 0.04
N MET A 62 2.82 -5.66 1.13
CA MET A 62 2.19 -4.36 1.32
C MET A 62 3.05 -3.51 2.24
N ASP A 63 3.68 -2.49 1.68
CA ASP A 63 4.39 -1.48 2.46
C ASP A 63 3.40 -0.50 3.09
N LEU A 64 3.27 -0.58 4.40
CA LEU A 64 2.46 0.28 5.26
C LEU A 64 3.31 1.33 5.99
N SER A 65 4.46 1.69 5.45
CA SER A 65 5.33 2.70 6.05
C SER A 65 4.57 3.99 6.35
N SER A 66 4.66 4.45 7.59
CA SER A 66 3.90 5.60 8.10
C SER A 66 4.79 6.61 8.85
N HIS A 67 6.11 6.45 8.80
CA HIS A 67 7.03 7.32 9.54
C HIS A 67 8.32 7.61 8.77
N GLY A 68 8.78 8.87 8.87
CA GLY A 68 10.03 9.31 8.25
C GLY A 68 9.94 9.44 6.72
N ASN A 69 11.07 9.43 6.04
CA ASN A 69 11.10 9.41 4.58
C ASN A 69 10.89 7.97 4.07
N THR A 70 9.72 7.67 3.55
CA THR A 70 9.32 6.32 3.10
C THR A 70 9.90 5.96 1.72
N GLN A 71 10.26 6.94 0.90
CA GLN A 71 10.69 6.73 -0.48
C GLN A 71 11.94 5.83 -0.62
N PRO A 72 13.03 5.99 0.18
CA PRO A 72 14.19 5.11 0.05
C PRO A 72 13.86 3.64 0.33
N PHE A 73 12.97 3.36 1.30
CA PHE A 73 12.55 2.00 1.58
C PHE A 73 11.70 1.44 0.44
N ARG A 74 10.76 2.21 -0.08
CA ARG A 74 9.93 1.83 -1.23
C ARG A 74 10.76 1.53 -2.47
N GLN A 75 11.75 2.38 -2.80
CA GLN A 75 12.67 2.15 -3.90
C GLN A 75 13.53 0.89 -3.68
N LYS A 76 14.00 0.65 -2.46
CA LYS A 76 14.72 -0.57 -2.13
C LYS A 76 13.86 -1.81 -2.34
N LEU A 77 12.59 -1.80 -1.93
CA LEU A 77 11.63 -2.89 -2.18
C LEU A 77 11.51 -3.19 -3.66
N THR A 78 11.26 -2.19 -4.50
CA THR A 78 11.06 -2.38 -5.94
C THR A 78 12.33 -2.74 -6.71
N HIS A 79 13.52 -2.62 -6.10
CA HIS A 79 14.78 -3.02 -6.70
C HIS A 79 15.28 -4.40 -6.25
N GLU A 80 14.92 -4.84 -5.05
CA GLU A 80 15.50 -6.04 -4.44
C GLU A 80 14.47 -7.17 -4.20
N CYS A 81 13.17 -6.85 -4.12
CA CYS A 81 12.14 -7.84 -3.79
C CYS A 81 11.52 -8.44 -5.05
N PRO A 82 11.51 -9.77 -5.24
CA PRO A 82 11.02 -10.39 -6.47
C PRO A 82 9.50 -10.58 -6.53
N VAL A 83 8.74 -10.16 -5.49
CA VAL A 83 7.28 -10.30 -5.44
C VAL A 83 6.59 -8.94 -5.58
N MET A 84 5.29 -8.96 -5.89
CA MET A 84 4.51 -7.75 -6.11
C MET A 84 4.55 -6.82 -4.90
N ILE A 85 4.84 -5.53 -5.13
CA ILE A 85 4.88 -4.49 -4.10
C ILE A 85 3.63 -3.62 -4.18
N GLY A 86 2.90 -3.59 -3.08
CA GLY A 86 1.76 -2.69 -2.87
C GLY A 86 2.06 -1.61 -1.85
N THR A 87 1.37 -0.47 -1.95
CA THR A 87 1.48 0.64 -1.00
C THR A 87 0.14 1.27 -0.69
N VAL A 88 0.12 2.14 0.32
CA VAL A 88 -1.06 2.91 0.73
C VAL A 88 -0.73 4.41 0.66
N PRO A 89 -0.89 5.07 -0.50
CA PRO A 89 -0.42 6.44 -0.73
C PRO A 89 -0.97 7.49 0.24
N VAL A 90 -2.14 7.27 0.84
CA VAL A 90 -2.72 8.20 1.81
C VAL A 90 -1.83 8.42 3.03
N TYR A 91 -1.05 7.41 3.46
CA TYR A 91 -0.13 7.56 4.60
C TYR A 91 1.05 8.42 4.24
N ASP A 92 1.57 8.22 3.03
CA ASP A 92 2.71 8.97 2.53
C ASP A 92 2.34 10.43 2.19
N SER A 93 1.10 10.71 1.85
CA SER A 93 0.66 12.06 1.49
C SER A 93 0.86 13.07 2.63
N VAL A 94 0.58 12.67 3.87
CA VAL A 94 0.81 13.52 5.06
C VAL A 94 2.30 13.73 5.31
N ILE A 95 3.10 12.68 5.14
CA ILE A 95 4.55 12.71 5.33
C ILE A 95 5.21 13.58 4.24
N HIS A 96 4.83 13.36 2.99
CA HIS A 96 5.40 14.05 1.83
C HIS A 96 5.16 15.56 1.87
N TYR A 97 3.92 15.97 2.16
CA TYR A 97 3.59 17.39 2.21
C TYR A 97 3.81 18.05 3.57
N GLN A 98 4.03 17.27 4.62
CA GLN A 98 4.17 17.75 6.01
C GLN A 98 3.03 18.70 6.41
N ARG A 99 1.82 18.39 5.97
CA ARG A 99 0.59 19.16 6.20
C ARG A 99 -0.50 18.25 6.77
N ASP A 100 -1.45 18.88 7.48
CA ASP A 100 -2.65 18.20 7.97
C ASP A 100 -3.42 17.57 6.79
N LEU A 101 -3.86 16.32 6.96
CA LEU A 101 -4.65 15.59 5.99
C LEU A 101 -5.89 16.38 5.51
N ALA A 102 -6.52 17.15 6.41
CA ALA A 102 -7.69 17.96 6.11
C ALA A 102 -7.40 19.13 5.14
N THR A 103 -6.14 19.49 4.96
CA THR A 103 -5.70 20.59 4.07
C THR A 103 -5.22 20.12 2.71
N LEU A 104 -5.10 18.78 2.53
CA LEU A 104 -4.67 18.21 1.26
C LEU A 104 -5.81 18.25 0.23
N THR A 105 -5.44 18.54 -1.01
CA THR A 105 -6.35 18.57 -2.16
C THR A 105 -6.37 17.21 -2.87
N ALA A 106 -7.35 16.99 -3.73
CA ALA A 106 -7.40 15.80 -4.56
C ALA A 106 -6.15 15.64 -5.45
N GLN A 107 -5.60 16.78 -5.92
CA GLN A 107 -4.38 16.78 -6.74
C GLN A 107 -3.16 16.31 -5.94
N ASP A 108 -3.04 16.73 -4.67
CA ASP A 108 -1.95 16.29 -3.79
C ASP A 108 -1.94 14.75 -3.66
N PHE A 109 -3.12 14.13 -3.50
CA PHE A 109 -3.22 12.66 -3.46
C PHE A 109 -2.86 11.99 -4.79
N ILE A 110 -3.28 12.56 -5.91
CA ILE A 110 -2.95 12.05 -7.25
C ILE A 110 -1.44 12.12 -7.49
N ASP A 111 -0.79 13.19 -7.07
CA ASP A 111 0.65 13.36 -7.24
C ASP A 111 1.45 12.37 -6.39
N VAL A 112 1.00 12.04 -5.18
CA VAL A 112 1.62 10.99 -4.37
C VAL A 112 1.42 9.61 -5.00
N VAL A 113 0.23 9.30 -5.55
CA VAL A 113 0.02 8.05 -6.30
C VAL A 113 0.97 7.94 -7.50
N ARG A 114 1.17 9.05 -8.22
CA ARG A 114 2.12 9.12 -9.34
C ARG A 114 3.54 8.86 -8.87
N LEU A 115 3.97 9.49 -7.77
CA LEU A 115 5.27 9.27 -7.16
C LEU A 115 5.51 7.78 -6.84
N HIS A 116 4.54 7.10 -6.24
CA HIS A 116 4.64 5.67 -5.95
C HIS A 116 4.76 4.83 -7.23
N ALA A 117 4.01 5.18 -8.27
CA ALA A 117 4.10 4.51 -9.56
C ALA A 117 5.47 4.70 -10.23
N GLU A 118 6.05 5.89 -10.12
CA GLU A 118 7.41 6.21 -10.62
C GLU A 118 8.50 5.48 -9.83
N ASP A 119 8.31 5.26 -8.53
CA ASP A 119 9.19 4.46 -7.68
C ASP A 119 9.09 2.94 -7.95
N GLY A 120 8.21 2.49 -8.84
CA GLY A 120 8.12 1.08 -9.26
C GLY A 120 7.05 0.25 -8.54
N VAL A 121 6.17 0.85 -7.76
CA VAL A 121 5.08 0.13 -7.05
C VAL A 121 4.13 -0.53 -8.03
N ASP A 122 3.78 -1.81 -7.81
CA ASP A 122 2.98 -2.62 -8.73
C ASP A 122 1.48 -2.41 -8.55
N PHE A 123 1.02 -2.10 -7.34
CA PHE A 123 -0.37 -1.81 -7.03
C PHE A 123 -0.51 -0.90 -5.81
N VAL A 124 -1.66 -0.25 -5.69
CA VAL A 124 -1.94 0.66 -4.57
C VAL A 124 -3.28 0.33 -3.93
N THR A 125 -3.37 0.55 -2.62
CA THR A 125 -4.64 0.54 -1.90
C THR A 125 -5.13 1.97 -1.72
N LEU A 126 -6.32 2.25 -2.26
CA LEU A 126 -6.96 3.57 -2.16
C LEU A 126 -8.23 3.49 -1.32
N HIS A 127 -8.39 4.43 -0.40
CA HIS A 127 -9.55 4.54 0.48
C HIS A 127 -10.69 5.33 -0.19
N CYS A 128 -11.34 4.75 -1.19
CA CYS A 128 -12.37 5.41 -1.99
C CYS A 128 -13.81 5.15 -1.51
N GLY A 129 -14.00 4.26 -0.52
CA GLY A 129 -15.33 3.84 -0.06
C GLY A 129 -15.98 4.77 0.96
N ILE A 130 -15.23 5.69 1.57
CA ILE A 130 -15.73 6.62 2.59
C ILE A 130 -16.15 7.92 1.92
N THR A 131 -17.46 8.10 1.77
CA THR A 131 -18.07 9.31 1.22
C THR A 131 -18.87 10.03 2.29
N ARG A 132 -19.25 11.30 2.07
CA ARG A 132 -20.15 12.03 2.97
C ARG A 132 -21.45 11.25 3.23
N LYS A 133 -22.03 10.66 2.18
CA LYS A 133 -23.23 9.81 2.30
C LYS A 133 -22.98 8.59 3.20
N THR A 134 -21.84 7.95 3.09
CA THR A 134 -21.48 6.81 3.95
C THR A 134 -21.35 7.24 5.40
N ILE A 135 -20.74 8.40 5.66
CA ILE A 135 -20.61 8.96 7.01
C ILE A 135 -21.98 9.29 7.61
N ASP A 136 -22.87 9.91 6.84
CA ASP A 136 -24.23 10.22 7.30
C ASP A 136 -25.03 8.94 7.60
N GLN A 137 -24.88 7.91 6.77
CA GLN A 137 -25.48 6.60 7.03
C GLN A 137 -24.96 5.97 8.33
N ILE A 138 -23.65 6.05 8.60
CA ILE A 138 -23.07 5.53 9.85
C ILE A 138 -23.59 6.29 11.07
N ARG A 139 -23.73 7.62 10.98
CA ARG A 139 -24.25 8.46 12.07
C ARG A 139 -25.71 8.19 12.38
N THR A 140 -26.51 7.88 11.37
CA THR A 140 -27.96 7.67 11.50
C THR A 140 -28.34 6.22 11.78
N HIS A 141 -27.43 5.28 11.53
CA HIS A 141 -27.70 3.86 11.71
C HIS A 141 -27.65 3.46 13.19
N LYS A 142 -28.59 2.62 13.62
CA LYS A 142 -28.67 2.12 15.02
C LYS A 142 -27.50 1.20 15.41
N ARG A 143 -26.78 0.65 14.43
CA ARG A 143 -25.64 -0.23 14.64
C ARG A 143 -24.40 0.62 14.89
N LYS A 144 -23.83 0.53 16.08
CA LYS A 144 -22.52 1.12 16.38
C LYS A 144 -21.45 0.31 15.65
N MET A 145 -20.91 0.87 14.59
CA MET A 145 -19.76 0.30 13.88
C MET A 145 -18.58 1.23 14.10
N ASN A 146 -17.49 0.68 14.59
CA ASN A 146 -16.20 1.37 14.49
C ASN A 146 -15.65 1.14 13.08
N ILE A 147 -15.31 2.22 12.38
CA ILE A 147 -14.51 2.11 11.16
C ILE A 147 -13.08 1.97 11.63
N VAL A 148 -12.58 0.74 11.61
CA VAL A 148 -11.18 0.46 11.94
C VAL A 148 -10.50 0.00 10.67
N SER A 149 -9.53 0.78 10.20
CA SER A 149 -8.48 0.25 9.33
C SER A 149 -7.18 0.25 10.13
N LEU A 150 -6.26 -0.65 9.81
CA LEU A 150 -4.91 -0.63 10.38
C LEU A 150 -4.24 0.74 10.24
N SER A 151 -4.64 1.51 9.24
CA SER A 151 -4.23 2.87 8.99
C SER A 151 -4.65 3.88 10.06
N LEU A 152 -5.74 3.64 10.78
CA LEU A 152 -6.22 4.54 11.82
C LEU A 152 -5.61 4.26 13.20
N ILE A 153 -4.94 3.13 13.36
CA ILE A 153 -4.29 2.76 14.63
C ILE A 153 -2.94 3.49 14.80
N HIS A 154 -2.38 3.99 13.69
CA HIS A 154 -1.04 4.59 13.65
C HIS A 154 -1.02 6.11 13.36
N ILE A 155 -2.18 6.75 13.29
CA ILE A 155 -2.31 8.21 13.12
C ILE A 155 -2.53 8.89 14.46
#